data_461e00b642fbb62f3e844fa7dbee2829
#
_entry.id   461e00b642fbb62f3e844fa7dbee2829
#
_cell.length_a   1.000
_cell.length_b   1.000
_cell.length_c   1.000
_cell.angle_alpha   90.00
_cell.angle_beta   90.00
_cell.angle_gamma   90.00
#
_symmetry.space_group_name_H-M   'P 1'
#
loop_
_entity.id
_entity.type
_entity.pdbx_description
1 polymer ?
#
loop_
_entity_poly.entity_id
_entity_poly.type
_entity_poly.pdbx_seq_one_letter_code
_entity_poly.pdbx_strand_id
1 'polypeptide(L)'
;MFEIGELAQFRLRNGIKIKGSILAIPERTELGINLAARSGTVRYQGRLAVRCAAMNEKLFRPQFDTLKLADKLWLMQTLATRYHLTFKELYAFSRWGQSCTTGLFEKGGREFVFVPGDTVILGWESFVQGMDKANQEELADIFAEIEYEGSAEEFLRQGMTPVRQVTIAPMFVGRKLEEIGWESVPMNDPRITAHPDWLENLQKWAGQNSQSFEIHETVRFERNGDSWRAWLCHPMTYPEFQRSLLWELAASLPTPDEWAYLCGGGCRTLFPWGDGLDHKMKLHHFENGEDQGKPYDMEQPNFFGLSIAYDPYKRELVDGKTLTTCGGDGGCNVCGGMGPLLGYLPCSPHCKPEVREDNEIHNDYDFFRPVIRVQTSGWRIVSPENER
;
A
#
# COMPACT_ATOMS: atom_id res chain seq x y z
N MET A 1 27.73 17.91 19.56
CA MET A 1 26.93 16.98 18.69
C MET A 1 26.49 15.84 19.59
N PHE A 2 25.18 15.66 19.80
CA PHE A 2 24.65 14.57 20.63
C PHE A 2 24.12 13.49 19.72
N GLU A 3 24.41 12.23 20.01
CA GLU A 3 23.90 11.09 19.23
C GLU A 3 22.40 10.89 19.46
N ILE A 4 21.69 10.45 18.41
CA ILE A 4 20.26 10.17 18.47
C ILE A 4 20.04 8.97 19.42
N GLY A 5 19.23 9.16 20.44
CA GLY A 5 18.89 8.12 21.42
C GLY A 5 19.58 8.25 22.77
N GLU A 6 20.51 9.18 22.96
CA GLU A 6 21.08 9.41 24.29
C GLU A 6 20.11 10.15 25.21
N LEU A 7 20.04 9.69 26.46
CA LEU A 7 19.36 10.38 27.55
C LEU A 7 20.22 11.57 28.00
N ALA A 8 19.86 12.79 27.58
CA ALA A 8 20.57 13.97 28.00
C ALA A 8 19.94 14.55 29.25
N GLN A 9 20.82 14.95 30.21
CA GLN A 9 20.43 15.70 31.37
C GLN A 9 20.73 17.17 31.13
N PHE A 10 19.71 18.00 31.15
CA PHE A 10 19.87 19.46 31.09
C PHE A 10 19.74 20.07 32.46
N ARG A 11 20.68 21.00 32.80
CA ARG A 11 20.60 21.80 33.99
C ARG A 11 20.21 23.20 33.58
N LEU A 12 19.04 23.63 33.99
CA LEU A 12 18.61 25.02 33.79
C LEU A 12 19.39 25.93 34.72
N ARG A 13 19.51 27.23 34.37
CA ARG A 13 20.23 28.24 35.17
C ARG A 13 19.72 28.37 36.62
N ASN A 14 18.49 27.92 36.87
CA ASN A 14 17.89 27.90 38.23
C ASN A 14 18.12 26.57 38.99
N GLY A 15 18.97 25.67 38.48
CA GLY A 15 19.31 24.42 39.15
C GLY A 15 18.38 23.26 38.93
N ILE A 16 17.29 23.42 38.17
CA ILE A 16 16.35 22.35 37.87
C ILE A 16 16.98 21.37 36.82
N LYS A 17 17.00 20.08 37.15
CA LYS A 17 17.47 19.02 36.26
C LYS A 17 16.29 18.50 35.46
N ILE A 18 16.44 18.46 34.14
CA ILE A 18 15.47 17.84 33.23
C ILE A 18 16.16 16.64 32.58
N LYS A 19 15.51 15.45 32.64
CA LYS A 19 15.90 14.27 31.89
C LYS A 19 14.94 14.10 30.73
N GLY A 20 15.45 13.92 29.52
CA GLY A 20 14.63 13.66 28.33
C GLY A 20 15.49 13.08 27.21
N SER A 21 14.85 12.34 26.27
CA SER A 21 15.52 11.90 25.06
C SER A 21 15.58 13.03 24.04
N ILE A 22 16.75 13.28 23.47
CA ILE A 22 16.92 14.26 22.41
C ILE A 22 16.56 13.59 21.08
N LEU A 23 15.44 13.99 20.51
CA LEU A 23 15.17 13.81 19.10
C LEU A 23 15.80 14.98 18.35
N ALA A 24 16.79 14.73 17.52
CA ALA A 24 17.65 15.64 16.79
C ALA A 24 17.19 17.11 16.74
N ILE A 25 17.98 17.99 17.34
CA ILE A 25 17.76 19.43 17.23
C ILE A 25 18.55 19.92 16.02
N PRO A 26 17.90 20.50 14.99
CA PRO A 26 18.63 21.16 13.90
C PRO A 26 19.50 22.29 14.45
N GLU A 27 20.71 22.45 13.91
CA GLU A 27 21.59 23.55 14.25
C GLU A 27 20.88 24.92 14.15
N ARG A 28 21.00 25.73 15.21
CA ARG A 28 20.43 27.06 15.36
C ARG A 28 18.92 27.16 15.48
N THR A 29 18.39 26.68 16.56
CA THR A 29 17.30 27.38 17.24
C THR A 29 17.79 27.73 18.62
N GLU A 30 17.98 29.02 18.89
CA GLU A 30 18.11 29.48 20.25
C GLU A 30 16.89 28.96 21.01
N LEU A 31 17.12 28.04 21.90
CA LEU A 31 16.13 27.63 22.90
C LEU A 31 15.98 28.84 23.83
N GLY A 32 15.29 29.86 23.37
CA GLY A 32 14.85 31.00 24.15
C GLY A 32 13.81 30.51 25.16
N ILE A 33 14.27 29.77 26.16
CA ILE A 33 13.44 29.39 27.31
C ILE A 33 13.43 30.61 28.23
N ASN A 34 12.60 31.59 27.89
CA ASN A 34 12.24 32.65 28.84
C ASN A 34 11.23 32.06 29.82
N LEU A 35 11.73 31.38 30.84
CA LEU A 35 10.97 30.97 32.02
C LEU A 35 10.78 32.17 32.93
N ALA A 36 9.77 32.98 32.66
CA ALA A 36 9.23 33.89 33.66
C ALA A 36 8.57 33.03 34.76
N ALA A 37 9.03 33.16 35.98
CA ALA A 37 8.91 32.23 37.09
C ALA A 37 7.51 31.97 37.68
N ARG A 38 6.40 32.17 36.99
CA ARG A 38 5.03 31.82 37.44
C ARG A 38 4.04 31.31 36.39
N SER A 39 4.39 31.23 35.11
CA SER A 39 3.49 30.73 34.09
C SER A 39 4.17 29.86 33.01
N GLY A 40 5.38 29.39 33.26
CA GLY A 40 6.26 28.73 32.28
C GLY A 40 5.70 27.45 31.68
N THR A 41 5.00 26.64 32.45
CA THR A 41 4.48 25.33 32.00
C THR A 41 3.40 25.45 30.93
N VAL A 42 2.48 26.39 31.06
CA VAL A 42 1.38 26.59 30.13
C VAL A 42 1.85 27.16 28.79
N ARG A 43 2.78 28.14 28.80
CA ARG A 43 3.35 28.69 27.55
C ARG A 43 4.26 27.70 26.82
N TYR A 44 4.98 26.87 27.55
CA TYR A 44 5.83 25.84 26.97
C TYR A 44 4.98 24.75 26.30
N GLN A 45 3.94 24.27 26.95
CA GLN A 45 2.98 23.33 26.38
C GLN A 45 2.27 23.90 25.15
N GLY A 46 1.87 25.17 25.17
CA GLY A 46 1.25 25.84 24.04
C GLY A 46 2.16 25.94 22.81
N ARG A 47 3.44 26.29 22.98
CA ARG A 47 4.40 26.35 21.87
C ARG A 47 4.76 24.97 21.33
N LEU A 48 4.82 23.95 22.17
CA LEU A 48 5.01 22.57 21.72
C LEU A 48 3.79 22.08 20.95
N ALA A 49 2.59 22.31 21.46
CA ALA A 49 1.34 21.95 20.78
C ALA A 49 1.23 22.63 19.40
N VAL A 50 1.58 23.91 19.29
CA VAL A 50 1.58 24.64 18.01
C VAL A 50 2.62 24.07 17.02
N ARG A 51 3.82 23.72 17.49
CA ARG A 51 4.83 23.07 16.62
C ARG A 51 4.41 21.68 16.18
N CYS A 52 3.76 20.91 17.03
CA CYS A 52 3.22 19.60 16.67
C CYS A 52 2.07 19.71 15.68
N ALA A 53 1.15 20.66 15.84
CA ALA A 53 0.07 20.91 14.88
C ALA A 53 0.63 21.31 13.50
N ALA A 54 1.58 22.25 13.46
CA ALA A 54 2.24 22.67 12.22
C ALA A 54 3.05 21.55 11.54
N MET A 55 3.51 20.55 12.28
CA MET A 55 4.18 19.37 11.73
C MET A 55 3.18 18.39 11.14
N ASN A 56 2.02 18.23 11.75
CA ASN A 56 0.97 17.35 11.25
C ASN A 56 0.44 17.82 9.90
N GLU A 57 0.23 19.12 9.70
CA GLU A 57 -0.21 19.69 8.42
C GLU A 57 0.76 19.38 7.29
N LYS A 58 2.06 19.31 7.56
CA LYS A 58 3.10 18.99 6.57
C LYS A 58 3.09 17.52 6.11
N LEU A 59 2.32 16.67 6.75
CA LEU A 59 2.12 15.29 6.33
C LEU A 59 0.98 15.13 5.32
N PHE A 60 0.22 16.20 5.07
CA PHE A 60 -0.91 16.23 4.13
C PHE A 60 -0.59 17.07 2.89
N ARG A 61 -1.17 16.69 1.76
CA ARG A 61 -1.22 17.52 0.56
C ARG A 61 -2.19 18.69 0.75
N PRO A 62 -1.93 19.85 0.16
CA PRO A 62 -0.80 20.20 -0.72
C PRO A 62 0.49 20.59 0.04
N GLN A 63 0.47 20.73 1.37
CA GLN A 63 1.61 21.21 2.14
C GLN A 63 2.84 20.29 2.00
N PHE A 64 2.62 18.97 2.03
CA PHE A 64 3.68 17.98 1.80
C PHE A 64 4.40 18.20 0.46
N ASP A 65 3.63 18.43 -0.61
CA ASP A 65 4.18 18.56 -1.96
C ASP A 65 5.08 19.80 -2.10
N THR A 66 4.77 20.88 -1.38
CA THR A 66 5.53 22.15 -1.40
C THR A 66 6.78 22.15 -0.52
N LEU A 67 7.01 21.10 0.29
CA LEU A 67 8.20 21.01 1.13
C LEU A 67 9.47 20.95 0.29
N LYS A 68 10.51 21.66 0.75
CA LYS A 68 11.86 21.53 0.19
C LYS A 68 12.41 20.11 0.45
N LEU A 69 13.29 19.63 -0.41
CA LEU A 69 13.88 18.29 -0.27
C LEU A 69 14.56 18.09 1.10
N ALA A 70 15.23 19.09 1.63
CA ALA A 70 15.85 19.01 2.96
C ALA A 70 14.82 18.81 4.09
N ASP A 71 13.68 19.51 4.00
CA ASP A 71 12.59 19.37 4.97
C ASP A 71 11.91 17.99 4.84
N LYS A 72 11.70 17.51 3.62
CA LYS A 72 11.20 16.16 3.36
C LYS A 72 12.14 15.09 3.91
N LEU A 73 13.44 15.21 3.64
CA LEU A 73 14.44 14.28 4.14
C LEU A 73 14.41 14.21 5.68
N TRP A 74 14.43 15.34 6.34
CA TRP A 74 14.34 15.41 7.79
C TRP A 74 13.06 14.78 8.33
N LEU A 75 11.92 15.09 7.69
CA LEU A 75 10.60 14.56 8.05
C LEU A 75 10.58 13.03 7.92
N MET A 76 11.08 12.49 6.81
CA MET A 76 11.10 11.04 6.55
C MET A 76 12.01 10.31 7.54
N GLN A 77 13.19 10.85 7.87
CA GLN A 77 14.09 10.28 8.87
C GLN A 77 13.47 10.31 10.28
N THR A 78 12.77 11.39 10.61
CA THR A 78 12.06 11.52 11.90
C THR A 78 10.95 10.47 12.03
N LEU A 79 10.16 10.28 10.97
CA LEU A 79 9.11 9.28 10.91
C LEU A 79 9.68 7.85 10.94
N ALA A 80 10.78 7.59 10.24
CA ALA A 80 11.47 6.31 10.27
C ALA A 80 11.83 5.89 11.70
N THR A 81 12.45 6.79 12.45
CA THR A 81 12.81 6.54 13.84
C THR A 81 11.58 6.25 14.72
N ARG A 82 10.51 7.03 14.54
CA ARG A 82 9.29 6.89 15.36
C ARG A 82 8.54 5.57 15.12
N TYR A 83 8.51 5.10 13.86
CA TYR A 83 7.76 3.90 13.48
C TYR A 83 8.64 2.66 13.33
N HIS A 84 9.92 2.75 13.73
CA HIS A 84 10.89 1.65 13.64
C HIS A 84 11.03 1.09 12.22
N LEU A 85 11.15 2.00 11.23
CA LEU A 85 11.50 1.68 9.86
C LEU A 85 12.93 2.11 9.56
N THR A 86 13.58 1.44 8.63
CA THR A 86 14.86 1.87 8.07
C THR A 86 14.60 2.78 6.88
N PHE A 87 14.95 4.06 6.99
CA PHE A 87 14.90 4.99 5.85
C PHE A 87 15.99 4.63 4.84
N LYS A 88 15.63 4.55 3.57
CA LYS A 88 16.58 4.28 2.47
C LYS A 88 16.95 5.57 1.76
N GLU A 89 15.99 6.21 1.10
CA GLU A 89 16.21 7.41 0.29
C GLU A 89 14.90 8.19 0.05
N LEU A 90 15.05 9.41 -0.49
CA LEU A 90 13.95 10.13 -1.13
C LEU A 90 13.92 9.76 -2.61
N TYR A 91 12.73 9.48 -3.12
CA TYR A 91 12.52 9.16 -4.52
C TYR A 91 11.34 9.93 -5.10
N ALA A 92 11.46 10.35 -6.37
CA ALA A 92 10.39 11.04 -7.09
C ALA A 92 9.70 10.07 -8.04
N PHE A 93 8.46 9.74 -7.75
CA PHE A 93 7.60 8.95 -8.62
C PHE A 93 6.73 9.87 -9.46
N SER A 94 6.53 9.52 -10.73
CA SER A 94 5.65 10.26 -11.63
C SER A 94 5.02 9.31 -12.62
N ARG A 95 3.69 9.33 -12.72
CA ARG A 95 2.92 8.54 -13.67
C ARG A 95 1.53 9.14 -13.87
N TRP A 96 0.97 9.00 -15.06
CA TRP A 96 -0.40 9.42 -15.40
C TRP A 96 -0.72 10.87 -15.00
N GLY A 97 0.25 11.78 -15.20
CA GLY A 97 0.09 13.19 -14.87
C GLY A 97 0.16 13.54 -13.38
N GLN A 98 0.34 12.56 -12.51
CA GLN A 98 0.52 12.76 -11.08
C GLN A 98 1.97 12.49 -10.66
N SER A 99 2.40 13.08 -9.56
CA SER A 99 3.74 12.87 -9.01
C SER A 99 3.78 12.99 -7.49
N CYS A 100 4.74 12.30 -6.87
CA CYS A 100 5.04 12.42 -5.45
C CYS A 100 6.54 12.21 -5.23
N THR A 101 7.20 13.16 -4.58
CA THR A 101 8.57 12.98 -4.07
C THR A 101 8.46 12.62 -2.59
N THR A 102 8.85 11.39 -2.25
CA THR A 102 8.61 10.81 -0.94
C THR A 102 9.73 9.88 -0.48
N GLY A 103 9.64 9.34 0.74
CA GLY A 103 10.64 8.44 1.32
C GLY A 103 10.38 6.98 1.00
N LEU A 104 11.46 6.25 0.73
CA LEU A 104 11.50 4.79 0.67
C LEU A 104 12.05 4.24 1.99
N PHE A 105 11.47 3.14 2.44
CA PHE A 105 11.77 2.52 3.74
C PHE A 105 11.82 1.01 3.64
N GLU A 106 12.34 0.39 4.69
CA GLU A 106 12.32 -1.05 4.88
C GLU A 106 11.90 -1.40 6.31
N LYS A 107 11.10 -2.46 6.45
CA LYS A 107 10.77 -3.07 7.74
C LYS A 107 10.49 -4.56 7.54
N GLY A 108 11.18 -5.40 8.31
CA GLY A 108 10.98 -6.86 8.23
C GLY A 108 11.24 -7.46 6.84
N GLY A 109 12.23 -6.94 6.10
CA GLY A 109 12.54 -7.39 4.74
C GLY A 109 11.61 -6.86 3.64
N ARG A 110 10.61 -6.04 4.00
CA ARG A 110 9.62 -5.46 3.08
C ARG A 110 9.93 -4.01 2.76
N GLU A 111 9.70 -3.63 1.52
CA GLU A 111 9.81 -2.24 1.09
C GLU A 111 8.51 -1.47 1.36
N PHE A 112 8.65 -0.31 1.97
CA PHE A 112 7.55 0.64 2.20
C PHE A 112 7.83 1.97 1.52
N VAL A 113 6.76 2.66 1.18
CA VAL A 113 6.79 4.06 0.76
C VAL A 113 5.91 4.90 1.68
N PHE A 114 6.31 6.14 1.97
CA PHE A 114 5.42 7.05 2.68
C PHE A 114 4.45 7.69 1.69
N VAL A 115 3.16 7.61 1.98
CA VAL A 115 2.09 8.27 1.22
C VAL A 115 1.51 9.40 2.08
N PRO A 116 1.56 10.66 1.62
CA PRO A 116 0.99 11.78 2.36
C PRO A 116 -0.53 11.63 2.45
N GLY A 117 -1.11 12.12 3.56
CA GLY A 117 -2.56 12.25 3.66
C GLY A 117 -3.11 13.29 2.69
N ASP A 118 -4.41 13.21 2.44
CA ASP A 118 -5.10 14.18 1.58
C ASP A 118 -6.60 14.23 1.88
N THR A 119 -7.28 15.27 1.41
CA THR A 119 -8.74 15.33 1.35
C THR A 119 -9.16 15.28 -0.11
N VAL A 120 -9.65 14.14 -0.54
CA VAL A 120 -9.94 13.84 -1.95
C VAL A 120 -11.40 13.52 -2.19
N ILE A 121 -11.81 13.57 -3.44
CA ILE A 121 -13.10 13.06 -3.89
C ILE A 121 -12.87 11.66 -4.47
N LEU A 122 -13.50 10.66 -3.89
CA LEU A 122 -13.49 9.26 -4.34
C LEU A 122 -14.84 8.88 -4.95
N GLY A 123 -14.87 7.76 -5.66
CA GLY A 123 -16.04 7.25 -6.35
C GLY A 123 -16.20 7.83 -7.75
N TRP A 124 -17.08 7.22 -8.55
CA TRP A 124 -17.27 7.57 -9.97
C TRP A 124 -18.75 7.71 -10.31
N GLU A 125 -19.06 8.64 -11.21
CA GLU A 125 -20.44 8.92 -11.66
C GLU A 125 -20.56 8.94 -13.18
N SER A 126 -19.58 9.54 -13.86
CA SER A 126 -19.59 9.72 -15.31
C SER A 126 -18.18 9.92 -15.84
N PHE A 127 -18.02 9.76 -17.14
CA PHE A 127 -16.77 10.04 -17.83
C PHE A 127 -16.40 11.52 -17.73
N VAL A 128 -15.12 11.82 -17.59
CA VAL A 128 -14.55 13.16 -17.56
C VAL A 128 -14.05 13.58 -18.94
N GLN A 129 -13.37 12.67 -19.61
CA GLN A 129 -12.77 12.87 -20.94
C GLN A 129 -13.56 12.13 -22.04
N GLY A 130 -14.33 11.12 -21.64
CA GLY A 130 -14.98 10.19 -22.53
C GLY A 130 -14.06 9.05 -22.96
N MET A 131 -14.66 7.93 -23.34
CA MET A 131 -13.94 6.79 -23.89
C MET A 131 -13.46 7.05 -25.32
N ASP A 132 -12.34 6.48 -25.69
CA ASP A 132 -11.91 6.39 -27.05
C ASP A 132 -12.79 5.41 -27.87
N LYS A 133 -12.58 5.41 -29.19
CA LYS A 133 -13.40 4.61 -30.11
C LYS A 133 -13.25 3.09 -29.87
N ALA A 134 -12.07 2.62 -29.53
CA ALA A 134 -11.82 1.21 -29.30
C ALA A 134 -12.57 0.68 -28.05
N ASN A 135 -12.54 1.43 -26.96
CA ASN A 135 -13.31 1.10 -25.76
C ASN A 135 -14.82 1.19 -25.98
N GLN A 136 -15.30 2.17 -26.80
CA GLN A 136 -16.72 2.27 -27.16
C GLN A 136 -17.18 1.08 -28.00
N GLU A 137 -16.40 0.65 -28.98
CA GLU A 137 -16.70 -0.50 -29.83
C GLU A 137 -16.72 -1.80 -29.01
N GLU A 138 -15.73 -1.99 -28.12
CA GLU A 138 -15.69 -3.14 -27.21
C GLU A 138 -16.96 -3.24 -26.34
N LEU A 139 -17.39 -2.13 -25.71
CA LEU A 139 -18.62 -2.12 -24.92
C LEU A 139 -19.88 -2.32 -25.78
N ALA A 140 -19.92 -1.77 -26.99
CA ALA A 140 -21.07 -1.96 -27.88
C ALA A 140 -21.23 -3.44 -28.28
N ASP A 141 -20.14 -4.13 -28.56
CA ASP A 141 -20.16 -5.56 -28.87
C ASP A 141 -20.65 -6.37 -27.65
N ILE A 142 -20.17 -6.08 -26.46
CA ILE A 142 -20.63 -6.70 -25.21
C ILE A 142 -22.12 -6.44 -24.98
N PHE A 143 -22.58 -5.20 -25.13
CA PHE A 143 -23.98 -4.83 -24.93
C PHE A 143 -24.90 -5.53 -25.91
N ALA A 144 -24.45 -5.74 -27.16
CA ALA A 144 -25.19 -6.51 -28.14
C ALA A 144 -25.30 -7.99 -27.75
N GLU A 145 -24.25 -8.58 -27.18
CA GLU A 145 -24.24 -9.97 -26.73
C GLU A 145 -25.17 -10.22 -25.52
N ILE A 146 -25.16 -9.26 -24.54
CA ILE A 146 -25.98 -9.40 -23.33
C ILE A 146 -27.36 -8.72 -23.45
N GLU A 147 -27.73 -8.24 -24.63
CA GLU A 147 -28.99 -7.53 -24.90
C GLU A 147 -29.25 -6.32 -23.99
N TYR A 148 -28.17 -5.50 -23.69
CA TYR A 148 -28.27 -4.35 -22.84
C TYR A 148 -28.55 -3.08 -23.66
N GLU A 149 -29.64 -2.35 -23.33
CA GLU A 149 -30.09 -1.17 -24.07
C GLU A 149 -29.70 0.17 -23.39
N GLY A 150 -29.05 0.14 -22.21
CA GLY A 150 -28.65 1.33 -21.47
C GLY A 150 -27.36 1.97 -21.97
N SER A 151 -26.98 3.08 -21.35
CA SER A 151 -25.70 3.74 -21.65
C SER A 151 -24.52 3.04 -20.97
N ALA A 152 -23.30 3.24 -21.51
CA ALA A 152 -22.07 2.76 -20.91
C ALA A 152 -21.89 3.26 -19.47
N GLU A 153 -22.22 4.53 -19.20
CA GLU A 153 -22.13 5.11 -17.87
C GLU A 153 -23.10 4.48 -16.88
N GLU A 154 -24.32 4.18 -17.29
CA GLU A 154 -25.30 3.49 -16.45
C GLU A 154 -24.86 2.08 -16.10
N PHE A 155 -24.33 1.35 -17.10
CA PHE A 155 -23.79 0.02 -16.90
C PHE A 155 -22.63 0.01 -15.91
N LEU A 156 -21.60 0.82 -16.15
CA LEU A 156 -20.40 0.85 -15.31
C LEU A 156 -20.71 1.37 -13.90
N ARG A 157 -21.62 2.35 -13.75
CA ARG A 157 -22.01 2.92 -12.46
C ARG A 157 -22.54 1.87 -11.48
N GLN A 158 -23.16 0.80 -11.98
CA GLN A 158 -23.66 -0.28 -11.12
C GLN A 158 -22.55 -0.94 -10.30
N GLY A 159 -21.33 -1.05 -10.85
CA GLY A 159 -20.15 -1.59 -10.19
C GLY A 159 -19.32 -0.56 -9.42
N MET A 160 -19.65 0.74 -9.49
CA MET A 160 -18.83 1.80 -8.91
C MET A 160 -19.34 2.28 -7.54
N THR A 161 -18.41 2.74 -6.71
CA THR A 161 -18.74 3.44 -5.45
C THR A 161 -19.27 4.84 -5.74
N PRO A 162 -20.24 5.33 -4.93
CA PRO A 162 -20.78 6.69 -5.10
C PRO A 162 -19.71 7.75 -4.81
N VAL A 163 -19.89 8.91 -5.46
CA VAL A 163 -19.00 10.07 -5.28
C VAL A 163 -19.12 10.60 -3.84
N ARG A 164 -17.98 10.76 -3.17
CA ARG A 164 -17.88 11.25 -1.79
C ARG A 164 -16.56 11.93 -1.51
N GLN A 165 -16.56 12.90 -0.60
CA GLN A 165 -15.33 13.50 -0.10
C GLN A 165 -14.83 12.71 1.12
N VAL A 166 -13.52 12.37 1.12
CA VAL A 166 -12.89 11.59 2.18
C VAL A 166 -11.55 12.23 2.53
N THR A 167 -11.24 12.22 3.83
CA THR A 167 -9.89 12.58 4.32
C THR A 167 -9.12 11.30 4.62
N ILE A 168 -8.04 11.10 3.90
CA ILE A 168 -7.12 9.97 4.05
C ILE A 168 -5.95 10.41 4.94
N ALA A 169 -5.65 9.63 5.97
CA ALA A 169 -4.51 9.87 6.83
C ALA A 169 -3.18 9.53 6.14
N PRO A 170 -2.07 10.21 6.49
CA PRO A 170 -0.75 9.84 6.01
C PRO A 170 -0.35 8.45 6.51
N MET A 171 0.35 7.66 5.69
CA MET A 171 0.68 6.28 6.03
C MET A 171 1.97 5.81 5.36
N PHE A 172 2.60 4.78 5.92
CA PHE A 172 3.56 3.95 5.22
C PHE A 172 2.82 2.78 4.58
N VAL A 173 3.15 2.46 3.35
CA VAL A 173 2.44 1.48 2.53
C VAL A 173 3.43 0.51 1.93
N GLY A 174 3.17 -0.78 2.03
CA GLY A 174 3.93 -1.82 1.33
C GLY A 174 3.89 -1.59 -0.18
N ARG A 175 5.05 -1.59 -0.84
CA ARG A 175 5.15 -1.21 -2.26
C ARG A 175 4.55 -2.23 -3.21
N LYS A 176 4.57 -3.51 -2.82
CA LYS A 176 4.10 -4.64 -3.63
C LYS A 176 3.00 -5.40 -2.91
N LEU A 177 2.21 -6.12 -3.64
CA LEU A 177 1.32 -7.14 -3.10
C LEU A 177 2.15 -8.32 -2.59
N GLU A 178 1.70 -8.92 -1.50
CA GLU A 178 2.30 -10.09 -0.88
C GLU A 178 1.28 -11.23 -0.82
N GLU A 179 1.77 -12.44 -0.95
CA GLU A 179 0.98 -13.66 -0.77
C GLU A 179 0.72 -13.93 0.71
N ILE A 180 -0.36 -14.64 0.99
CA ILE A 180 -0.80 -14.95 2.36
C ILE A 180 -0.57 -16.43 2.63
N GLY A 181 -0.11 -16.74 3.85
CA GLY A 181 -0.05 -18.11 4.35
C GLY A 181 1.13 -18.95 3.83
N TRP A 182 2.07 -18.37 3.10
CA TRP A 182 3.25 -19.11 2.62
C TRP A 182 4.47 -18.89 3.53
N GLU A 183 4.96 -19.99 4.14
CA GLU A 183 6.18 -20.02 4.94
C GLU A 183 7.34 -20.60 4.13
N SER A 184 8.42 -19.81 3.96
CA SER A 184 9.64 -20.31 3.32
C SER A 184 10.41 -21.22 4.26
N VAL A 185 10.66 -22.44 3.81
CA VAL A 185 11.38 -23.45 4.58
C VAL A 185 12.57 -24.04 3.79
N PRO A 186 13.60 -24.54 4.46
CA PRO A 186 14.70 -25.23 3.78
C PRO A 186 14.23 -26.59 3.25
N MET A 187 14.85 -27.09 2.17
CA MET A 187 14.51 -28.39 1.56
C MET A 187 14.65 -29.58 2.49
N ASN A 188 15.44 -29.46 3.55
CA ASN A 188 15.64 -30.49 4.59
C ASN A 188 14.73 -30.33 5.81
N ASP A 189 13.72 -29.43 5.73
CA ASP A 189 12.70 -29.31 6.79
C ASP A 189 11.99 -30.65 6.99
N PRO A 190 11.79 -31.11 8.25
CA PRO A 190 11.09 -32.36 8.53
C PRO A 190 9.71 -32.49 7.89
N ARG A 191 8.99 -31.36 7.71
CA ARG A 191 7.67 -31.31 7.06
C ARG A 191 7.75 -31.59 5.56
N ILE A 192 8.87 -31.25 4.92
CA ILE A 192 9.14 -31.57 3.50
C ILE A 192 9.62 -33.00 3.36
N THR A 193 10.60 -33.42 4.19
CA THR A 193 11.21 -34.77 4.08
C THR A 193 10.26 -35.88 4.51
N ALA A 194 9.21 -35.60 5.27
CA ALA A 194 8.15 -36.55 5.60
C ALA A 194 7.27 -36.92 4.39
N HIS A 195 7.37 -36.20 3.26
CA HIS A 195 6.56 -36.35 2.04
C HIS A 195 7.47 -36.73 0.84
N PRO A 196 7.95 -37.97 0.71
CA PRO A 196 8.81 -38.37 -0.40
C PRO A 196 8.14 -38.25 -1.76
N ASP A 197 6.83 -38.37 -1.84
CA ASP A 197 6.01 -38.17 -3.03
C ASP A 197 6.13 -36.73 -3.59
N TRP A 198 6.24 -35.72 -2.75
CA TRP A 198 6.47 -34.33 -3.18
C TRP A 198 7.84 -34.19 -3.85
N LEU A 199 8.86 -34.81 -3.27
CA LEU A 199 10.23 -34.76 -3.78
C LEU A 199 10.37 -35.56 -5.09
N GLU A 200 9.69 -36.70 -5.22
CA GLU A 200 9.64 -37.46 -6.47
C GLU A 200 8.96 -36.64 -7.59
N ASN A 201 7.85 -35.99 -7.29
CA ASN A 201 7.18 -35.10 -8.24
C ASN A 201 8.08 -33.92 -8.63
N LEU A 202 8.72 -33.27 -7.66
CA LEU A 202 9.67 -32.21 -7.95
C LEU A 202 10.79 -32.67 -8.90
N GLN A 203 11.35 -33.87 -8.70
CA GLN A 203 12.39 -34.41 -9.58
C GLN A 203 11.89 -34.60 -11.02
N LYS A 204 10.66 -35.07 -11.21
CA LYS A 204 10.04 -35.19 -12.54
C LYS A 204 9.89 -33.84 -13.23
N TRP A 205 9.46 -32.79 -12.50
CA TRP A 205 9.29 -31.44 -13.04
C TRP A 205 10.61 -30.70 -13.22
N ALA A 206 11.58 -30.90 -12.34
CA ALA A 206 12.91 -30.31 -12.46
C ALA A 206 13.63 -30.71 -13.76
N GLY A 207 13.39 -31.94 -14.23
CA GLY A 207 13.90 -32.44 -15.52
C GLY A 207 13.30 -31.74 -16.75
N GLN A 208 12.19 -31.01 -16.59
CA GLN A 208 11.48 -30.30 -17.68
C GLN A 208 11.87 -28.82 -17.78
N ASN A 209 12.94 -28.37 -17.13
CA ASN A 209 13.38 -26.99 -17.07
C ASN A 209 12.37 -26.02 -16.40
N SER A 210 11.48 -26.53 -15.58
CA SER A 210 10.51 -25.75 -14.83
C SER A 210 11.19 -24.89 -13.76
N GLN A 211 10.64 -23.68 -13.53
CA GLN A 211 11.14 -22.77 -12.49
C GLN A 211 10.41 -22.95 -11.17
N SER A 212 9.21 -23.51 -11.19
CA SER A 212 8.41 -23.78 -10.00
C SER A 212 7.58 -25.06 -10.18
N PHE A 213 7.20 -25.65 -9.05
CA PHE A 213 6.24 -26.75 -8.96
C PHE A 213 5.41 -26.51 -7.69
N GLU A 214 4.10 -26.61 -7.81
CA GLU A 214 3.18 -26.39 -6.70
C GLU A 214 2.15 -27.51 -6.60
N ILE A 215 1.88 -27.92 -5.36
CA ILE A 215 0.68 -28.67 -5.01
C ILE A 215 -0.26 -27.68 -4.32
N HIS A 216 -1.40 -27.45 -4.92
CA HIS A 216 -2.38 -26.45 -4.54
C HIS A 216 -2.59 -26.40 -3.01
N GLU A 217 -2.52 -25.21 -2.46
CA GLU A 217 -2.70 -24.89 -1.02
C GLU A 217 -1.91 -25.82 -0.05
N THR A 218 -0.78 -26.37 -0.51
CA THR A 218 -0.02 -27.36 0.28
C THR A 218 1.47 -27.02 0.32
N VAL A 219 2.14 -27.12 -0.81
CA VAL A 219 3.59 -26.90 -0.92
C VAL A 219 3.96 -26.35 -2.28
N ARG A 220 4.86 -25.38 -2.29
CA ARG A 220 5.47 -24.81 -3.49
C ARG A 220 6.98 -25.01 -3.44
N PHE A 221 7.57 -25.37 -4.55
CA PHE A 221 9.01 -25.42 -4.76
C PHE A 221 9.39 -24.43 -5.85
N GLU A 222 10.34 -23.58 -5.58
CA GLU A 222 10.84 -22.57 -6.51
C GLU A 222 12.34 -22.75 -6.73
N ARG A 223 12.77 -22.63 -8.00
CA ARG A 223 14.17 -22.70 -8.35
C ARG A 223 14.87 -21.40 -7.96
N ASN A 224 15.98 -21.53 -7.21
CA ASN A 224 16.83 -20.42 -6.82
C ASN A 224 18.28 -20.71 -7.29
N GLY A 225 18.59 -20.32 -8.53
CA GLY A 225 19.83 -20.74 -9.18
C GLY A 225 19.87 -22.26 -9.39
N ASP A 226 20.92 -22.90 -8.85
CA ASP A 226 21.08 -24.36 -8.92
C ASP A 226 20.38 -25.12 -7.77
N SER A 227 19.71 -24.41 -6.87
CA SER A 227 19.01 -25.00 -5.71
C SER A 227 17.51 -24.80 -5.79
N TRP A 228 16.79 -25.50 -4.92
CA TRP A 228 15.35 -25.34 -4.73
C TRP A 228 15.08 -24.79 -3.34
N ARG A 229 14.05 -23.95 -3.26
CA ARG A 229 13.46 -23.48 -2.00
C ARG A 229 12.05 -24.03 -1.90
N ALA A 230 11.66 -24.44 -0.72
CA ALA A 230 10.31 -24.89 -0.45
C ALA A 230 9.52 -23.83 0.31
N TRP A 231 8.22 -23.84 0.08
CA TRP A 231 7.24 -23.01 0.76
C TRP A 231 6.09 -23.92 1.20
N LEU A 232 5.70 -23.82 2.45
CA LEU A 232 4.55 -24.54 2.99
C LEU A 232 3.36 -23.58 3.12
N CYS A 233 2.20 -24.03 2.65
CA CYS A 233 0.98 -23.27 2.81
C CYS A 233 0.37 -23.49 4.21
N HIS A 234 0.01 -22.41 4.85
CA HIS A 234 -0.72 -22.38 6.12
C HIS A 234 -2.02 -21.63 5.89
N PRO A 235 -3.13 -22.33 5.62
CA PRO A 235 -4.43 -21.71 5.48
C PRO A 235 -4.79 -20.89 6.73
N MET A 236 -5.30 -19.69 6.54
CA MET A 236 -5.74 -18.80 7.61
C MET A 236 -7.09 -18.20 7.28
N THR A 237 -7.87 -17.95 8.31
CA THR A 237 -9.06 -17.10 8.19
C THR A 237 -8.67 -15.62 8.17
N TYR A 238 -9.52 -14.79 7.60
CA TYR A 238 -9.32 -13.36 7.55
C TYR A 238 -9.06 -12.70 8.94
N PRO A 239 -9.81 -13.03 10.02
CA PRO A 239 -9.49 -12.49 11.35
C PRO A 239 -8.15 -12.96 11.93
N GLU A 240 -7.73 -14.19 11.61
CA GLU A 240 -6.39 -14.68 12.03
C GLU A 240 -5.30 -13.92 11.32
N PHE A 241 -5.44 -13.71 10.03
CA PHE A 241 -4.50 -12.93 9.23
C PHE A 241 -4.38 -11.48 9.72
N GLN A 242 -5.49 -10.79 9.99
CA GLN A 242 -5.45 -9.44 10.55
C GLN A 242 -4.70 -9.37 11.88
N ARG A 243 -4.87 -10.36 12.75
CA ARG A 243 -4.13 -10.44 14.03
C ARG A 243 -2.64 -10.69 13.81
N SER A 244 -2.25 -11.59 12.89
CA SER A 244 -0.84 -11.86 12.61
C SER A 244 -0.14 -10.62 12.04
N LEU A 245 -0.78 -9.90 11.12
CA LEU A 245 -0.26 -8.68 10.52
C LEU A 245 0.01 -7.58 11.58
N LEU A 246 -0.93 -7.40 12.51
CA LEU A 246 -0.75 -6.46 13.62
C LEU A 246 0.39 -6.89 14.55
N TRP A 247 0.47 -8.17 14.87
CA TRP A 247 1.47 -8.69 15.80
C TRP A 247 2.89 -8.68 15.23
N GLU A 248 3.06 -9.10 13.99
CA GLU A 248 4.37 -9.25 13.36
C GLU A 248 4.96 -7.92 12.86
N LEU A 249 4.13 -7.05 12.29
CA LEU A 249 4.57 -5.84 11.63
C LEU A 249 4.11 -4.55 12.33
N ALA A 250 3.22 -4.63 13.32
CA ALA A 250 2.47 -3.48 13.82
C ALA A 250 1.80 -2.71 12.68
N ALA A 251 1.24 -3.45 11.73
CA ALA A 251 0.58 -2.96 10.53
C ALA A 251 -0.88 -3.43 10.49
N SER A 252 -1.64 -2.90 9.56
CA SER A 252 -3.02 -3.28 9.26
C SER A 252 -3.22 -3.32 7.75
N LEU A 253 -4.40 -3.72 7.29
CA LEU A 253 -4.83 -3.58 5.91
C LEU A 253 -5.27 -2.15 5.62
N PRO A 254 -5.17 -1.66 4.36
CA PRO A 254 -5.79 -0.39 3.96
C PRO A 254 -7.32 -0.52 4.04
N THR A 255 -8.03 0.54 4.40
CA THR A 255 -9.48 0.59 4.20
C THR A 255 -9.79 0.68 2.70
N PRO A 256 -11.04 0.39 2.26
CA PRO A 256 -11.44 0.59 0.87
C PRO A 256 -11.17 2.00 0.35
N ASP A 257 -11.39 3.02 1.18
CA ASP A 257 -11.13 4.41 0.80
C ASP A 257 -9.63 4.71 0.69
N GLU A 258 -8.82 4.17 1.59
CA GLU A 258 -7.36 4.25 1.49
C GLU A 258 -6.86 3.54 0.25
N TRP A 259 -7.35 2.33 -0.05
CA TRP A 259 -7.00 1.60 -1.26
C TRP A 259 -7.33 2.39 -2.53
N ALA A 260 -8.53 2.96 -2.61
CA ALA A 260 -8.95 3.81 -3.73
C ALA A 260 -8.03 5.03 -3.93
N TYR A 261 -7.62 5.67 -2.82
CA TYR A 261 -6.66 6.77 -2.86
C TYR A 261 -5.26 6.30 -3.29
N LEU A 262 -4.78 5.18 -2.76
CA LEU A 262 -3.48 4.60 -3.10
C LEU A 262 -3.39 4.21 -4.58
N CYS A 263 -4.50 3.73 -5.15
CA CYS A 263 -4.62 3.38 -6.56
C CYS A 263 -4.71 4.63 -7.44
N GLY A 264 -5.65 5.53 -7.16
CA GLY A 264 -6.06 6.62 -8.06
C GLY A 264 -5.56 8.01 -7.69
N GLY A 265 -5.10 8.26 -6.44
CA GLY A 265 -4.68 9.59 -5.97
C GLY A 265 -5.79 10.65 -6.04
N GLY A 266 -7.06 10.23 -6.03
CA GLY A 266 -8.21 11.11 -6.21
C GLY A 266 -8.51 11.47 -7.67
N CYS A 267 -8.07 10.67 -8.66
CA CYS A 267 -8.46 10.85 -10.05
C CYS A 267 -9.98 10.80 -10.19
N ARG A 268 -10.51 11.48 -11.22
CA ARG A 268 -11.95 11.53 -11.51
C ARG A 268 -12.33 10.72 -12.75
N THR A 269 -11.34 10.33 -13.55
CA THR A 269 -11.48 9.43 -14.69
C THR A 269 -11.69 7.99 -14.21
N LEU A 270 -12.25 7.13 -15.05
CA LEU A 270 -12.54 5.72 -14.72
C LEU A 270 -11.29 4.98 -14.18
N PHE A 271 -10.14 5.25 -14.78
CA PHE A 271 -8.84 4.75 -14.35
C PHE A 271 -7.88 5.93 -14.10
N PRO A 272 -6.74 5.73 -13.42
CA PRO A 272 -5.76 6.80 -13.19
C PRO A 272 -5.21 7.46 -14.47
N TRP A 273 -5.27 6.77 -15.61
CA TRP A 273 -4.77 7.23 -16.92
C TRP A 273 -5.86 7.78 -17.85
N GLY A 274 -7.17 7.57 -17.57
CA GLY A 274 -8.26 8.04 -18.41
C GLY A 274 -9.58 7.30 -18.21
N ASP A 275 -10.53 7.54 -19.08
CA ASP A 275 -11.88 6.98 -19.00
C ASP A 275 -12.06 5.66 -19.77
N GLY A 276 -10.99 5.00 -20.16
CA GLY A 276 -10.99 3.71 -20.81
C GLY A 276 -9.69 2.97 -20.56
N LEU A 277 -9.60 1.74 -21.01
CA LEU A 277 -8.35 0.99 -20.99
C LEU A 277 -7.44 1.50 -22.13
N ASP A 278 -6.18 1.78 -21.81
CA ASP A 278 -5.20 2.11 -22.84
C ASP A 278 -4.69 0.82 -23.50
N HIS A 279 -5.26 0.51 -24.67
CA HIS A 279 -4.89 -0.67 -25.46
C HIS A 279 -3.44 -0.68 -25.96
N LYS A 280 -2.66 0.39 -25.72
CA LYS A 280 -1.22 0.42 -25.98
C LYS A 280 -0.40 -0.11 -24.84
N MET A 281 -1.00 -0.24 -23.64
CA MET A 281 -0.34 -0.87 -22.50
C MET A 281 -0.10 -2.35 -22.77
N LYS A 282 1.09 -2.81 -22.36
CA LYS A 282 1.34 -4.24 -22.23
C LYS A 282 0.63 -4.75 -20.97
N LEU A 283 -0.40 -5.55 -21.17
CA LEU A 283 -1.20 -6.14 -20.10
C LEU A 283 -0.85 -7.62 -19.93
N HIS A 284 -0.81 -8.09 -18.69
CA HIS A 284 -0.40 -9.46 -18.36
C HIS A 284 -1.20 -10.54 -19.09
N HIS A 285 -2.51 -10.35 -19.24
CA HIS A 285 -3.44 -11.34 -19.81
C HIS A 285 -3.83 -11.08 -21.27
N PHE A 286 -3.27 -10.03 -21.90
CA PHE A 286 -3.61 -9.61 -23.27
C PHE A 286 -2.33 -9.24 -24.04
N GLU A 287 -1.33 -10.15 -24.04
CA GLU A 287 -0.06 -9.90 -24.72
C GLU A 287 -0.18 -10.01 -26.24
N ASN A 288 0.42 -9.06 -26.93
CA ASN A 288 0.74 -9.15 -28.33
C ASN A 288 2.19 -9.63 -28.52
N GLY A 289 2.48 -10.39 -29.57
CA GLY A 289 3.84 -10.92 -29.82
C GLY A 289 4.93 -9.85 -29.95
N GLU A 290 4.56 -8.61 -30.29
CA GLU A 290 5.47 -7.46 -30.39
C GLU A 290 5.98 -6.95 -29.01
N ASP A 291 5.31 -7.34 -27.92
CA ASP A 291 5.64 -6.88 -26.57
C ASP A 291 6.58 -7.83 -25.82
N GLN A 292 7.07 -8.86 -26.48
CA GLN A 292 7.96 -9.84 -25.87
C GLN A 292 9.20 -9.18 -25.24
N GLY A 293 9.43 -9.45 -23.96
CA GLY A 293 10.55 -8.91 -23.19
C GLY A 293 10.36 -7.51 -22.59
N LYS A 294 9.28 -6.81 -22.90
CA LYS A 294 8.94 -5.55 -22.20
C LYS A 294 8.28 -5.85 -20.85
N PRO A 295 8.50 -5.01 -19.83
CA PRO A 295 7.77 -5.15 -18.57
C PRO A 295 6.29 -4.86 -18.78
N TYR A 296 5.43 -5.47 -17.95
CA TYR A 296 3.99 -5.15 -17.93
C TYR A 296 3.77 -3.75 -17.39
N ASP A 297 2.97 -2.96 -18.11
CA ASP A 297 2.79 -1.55 -17.77
C ASP A 297 2.13 -1.35 -16.41
N MET A 298 1.05 -2.06 -16.12
CA MET A 298 0.33 -1.88 -14.86
C MET A 298 1.10 -2.39 -13.62
N GLU A 299 2.07 -3.29 -13.80
CA GLU A 299 2.93 -3.77 -12.71
C GLU A 299 3.98 -2.74 -12.30
N GLN A 300 4.24 -1.73 -13.14
CA GLN A 300 5.17 -0.65 -12.82
C GLN A 300 4.61 0.24 -11.70
N PRO A 301 5.48 0.81 -10.85
CA PRO A 301 5.03 1.67 -9.78
C PRO A 301 4.20 2.86 -10.27
N ASN A 302 3.10 3.16 -9.58
CA ASN A 302 2.32 4.36 -9.82
C ASN A 302 3.02 5.62 -9.28
N PHE A 303 2.34 6.76 -9.32
CA PHE A 303 2.85 8.07 -8.85
C PHE A 303 3.13 8.12 -7.33
N PHE A 304 2.69 7.15 -6.53
CA PHE A 304 3.10 6.97 -5.13
C PHE A 304 4.23 5.96 -4.95
N GLY A 305 4.64 5.26 -6.01
CA GLY A 305 5.66 4.22 -5.96
C GLY A 305 5.12 2.84 -5.61
N LEU A 306 3.83 2.59 -5.82
CA LEU A 306 3.12 1.36 -5.52
C LEU A 306 2.83 0.58 -6.81
N SER A 307 3.13 -0.72 -6.84
CA SER A 307 2.54 -1.66 -7.79
C SER A 307 1.20 -2.10 -7.21
N ILE A 308 0.10 -1.52 -7.71
CA ILE A 308 -1.26 -1.67 -7.15
C ILE A 308 -2.28 -1.78 -8.29
N ALA A 309 -3.33 -2.58 -8.09
CA ALA A 309 -4.43 -2.73 -9.04
C ALA A 309 -3.93 -3.07 -10.46
N TYR A 310 -3.01 -4.01 -10.58
CA TYR A 310 -2.31 -4.29 -11.84
C TYR A 310 -2.73 -5.60 -12.52
N ASP A 311 -3.41 -6.46 -11.79
CA ASP A 311 -3.79 -7.80 -12.24
C ASP A 311 -5.23 -8.10 -11.81
N PRO A 312 -6.17 -8.32 -12.75
CA PRO A 312 -7.57 -8.53 -12.44
C PRO A 312 -7.86 -9.84 -11.70
N TYR A 313 -6.92 -10.78 -11.66
CA TYR A 313 -7.04 -12.01 -10.87
C TYR A 313 -6.57 -11.85 -9.42
N LYS A 314 -5.87 -10.77 -9.09
CA LYS A 314 -5.32 -10.55 -7.74
C LYS A 314 -6.24 -9.68 -6.92
N ARG A 315 -6.93 -10.29 -5.98
CA ARG A 315 -7.76 -9.58 -5.01
C ARG A 315 -6.88 -9.10 -3.86
N GLU A 316 -6.87 -7.80 -3.60
CA GLU A 316 -6.14 -7.20 -2.48
C GLU A 316 -7.06 -7.08 -1.27
N LEU A 317 -6.72 -7.76 -0.16
CA LEU A 317 -7.46 -7.68 1.09
C LEU A 317 -7.44 -6.24 1.62
N VAL A 318 -8.61 -5.75 2.01
CA VAL A 318 -8.79 -4.45 2.66
C VAL A 318 -9.48 -4.61 4.01
N ASP A 319 -9.34 -3.61 4.88
CA ASP A 319 -9.90 -3.63 6.23
C ASP A 319 -11.43 -3.56 6.18
N GLY A 320 -12.06 -4.57 6.73
CA GLY A 320 -13.52 -4.73 6.78
C GLY A 320 -13.96 -5.56 7.97
N LYS A 321 -15.27 -5.60 8.23
CA LYS A 321 -15.87 -6.45 9.28
C LYS A 321 -15.84 -7.93 8.91
N THR A 322 -15.97 -8.22 7.62
CA THR A 322 -15.85 -9.52 6.99
C THR A 322 -14.77 -9.42 5.95
N LEU A 323 -14.35 -10.54 5.35
CA LEU A 323 -13.37 -10.55 4.29
C LEU A 323 -13.85 -9.63 3.16
N THR A 324 -13.04 -8.63 2.88
CA THR A 324 -13.33 -7.59 1.87
C THR A 324 -12.10 -7.42 0.99
N THR A 325 -12.31 -7.34 -0.33
CA THR A 325 -11.23 -7.22 -1.31
C THR A 325 -11.48 -6.10 -2.31
N CYS A 326 -10.40 -5.62 -2.92
CA CYS A 326 -10.40 -4.68 -4.04
C CYS A 326 -9.44 -5.19 -5.14
N GLY A 327 -9.58 -4.72 -6.37
CA GLY A 327 -8.63 -4.92 -7.45
C GLY A 327 -8.77 -6.20 -8.28
N GLY A 328 -9.46 -7.21 -7.81
CA GLY A 328 -9.84 -8.44 -8.49
C GLY A 328 -11.39 -8.52 -8.47
N ASP A 329 -12.05 -9.40 -8.93
CA ASP A 329 -12.09 -10.60 -9.67
C ASP A 329 -12.56 -10.35 -11.12
N GLY A 330 -11.84 -9.55 -11.84
CA GLY A 330 -12.06 -9.37 -13.28
C GLY A 330 -11.59 -10.56 -14.11
N GLY A 331 -10.91 -11.52 -13.48
CA GLY A 331 -10.51 -12.75 -14.11
C GLY A 331 -11.69 -13.54 -14.69
N CYS A 332 -12.84 -13.50 -14.02
CA CYS A 332 -14.07 -14.10 -14.55
C CYS A 332 -14.49 -13.46 -15.88
N ASN A 333 -14.37 -12.14 -16.02
CA ASN A 333 -14.67 -11.42 -17.26
C ASN A 333 -13.63 -11.74 -18.35
N VAL A 334 -12.34 -11.80 -17.99
CA VAL A 334 -11.26 -12.19 -18.91
C VAL A 334 -11.50 -13.61 -19.45
N CYS A 335 -11.73 -14.58 -18.57
CA CYS A 335 -12.02 -15.97 -18.94
C CYS A 335 -13.35 -16.12 -19.71
N GLY A 336 -14.33 -15.27 -19.42
CA GLY A 336 -15.64 -15.24 -20.08
C GLY A 336 -15.63 -14.55 -21.45
N GLY A 337 -14.50 -14.00 -21.89
CA GLY A 337 -14.39 -13.31 -23.18
C GLY A 337 -15.01 -11.93 -23.23
N MET A 338 -15.26 -11.30 -22.08
CA MET A 338 -15.86 -9.96 -21.96
C MET A 338 -14.87 -8.82 -22.29
N GLY A 339 -13.75 -9.14 -22.90
CA GLY A 339 -12.75 -8.18 -23.34
C GLY A 339 -11.88 -7.58 -22.22
N PRO A 340 -10.85 -6.83 -22.61
CA PRO A 340 -9.89 -6.27 -21.67
C PRO A 340 -10.47 -5.16 -20.79
N LEU A 341 -11.38 -4.32 -21.29
CA LEU A 341 -11.96 -3.22 -20.51
C LEU A 341 -12.71 -3.74 -19.27
N LEU A 342 -13.65 -4.68 -19.45
CA LEU A 342 -14.39 -5.27 -18.33
C LEU A 342 -13.52 -6.22 -17.51
N GLY A 343 -12.53 -6.87 -18.12
CA GLY A 343 -11.55 -7.66 -17.42
C GLY A 343 -10.75 -6.85 -16.39
N TYR A 344 -10.26 -5.68 -16.80
CA TYR A 344 -9.49 -4.79 -15.90
C TYR A 344 -10.34 -3.78 -15.12
N LEU A 345 -11.67 -3.80 -15.26
CA LEU A 345 -12.54 -2.87 -14.57
C LEU A 345 -12.36 -2.89 -13.03
N PRO A 346 -12.20 -4.04 -12.36
CA PRO A 346 -11.93 -4.08 -10.93
C PRO A 346 -10.64 -3.40 -10.50
N CYS A 347 -9.69 -3.18 -11.41
CA CYS A 347 -8.48 -2.39 -11.18
C CYS A 347 -8.73 -0.88 -11.14
N SER A 348 -9.97 -0.43 -11.43
CA SER A 348 -10.38 0.97 -11.23
C SER A 348 -10.40 1.33 -9.74
N PRO A 349 -9.87 2.50 -9.33
CA PRO A 349 -9.94 2.96 -7.94
C PRO A 349 -11.37 3.23 -7.45
N HIS A 350 -12.33 3.16 -8.35
CA HIS A 350 -13.73 3.47 -8.08
C HIS A 350 -14.61 2.24 -7.91
N CYS A 351 -14.12 1.04 -8.26
CA CYS A 351 -14.89 -0.18 -8.12
C CYS A 351 -15.33 -0.43 -6.68
N LYS A 352 -16.54 -0.97 -6.54
CA LYS A 352 -17.05 -1.43 -5.25
C LYS A 352 -16.16 -2.55 -4.73
N PRO A 353 -15.79 -2.52 -3.45
CA PRO A 353 -15.15 -3.67 -2.81
C PRO A 353 -16.06 -4.90 -2.89
N GLU A 354 -15.47 -6.05 -3.10
CA GLU A 354 -16.15 -7.33 -2.96
C GLU A 354 -16.17 -7.73 -1.48
N VAL A 355 -17.33 -8.17 -1.00
CA VAL A 355 -17.52 -8.61 0.38
C VAL A 355 -17.88 -10.09 0.38
N ARG A 356 -17.08 -10.91 1.09
CA ARG A 356 -17.27 -12.34 1.23
C ARG A 356 -17.65 -12.68 2.67
N GLU A 357 -18.67 -13.53 2.83
CA GLU A 357 -19.19 -13.92 4.15
C GLU A 357 -18.44 -15.12 4.75
N ASP A 358 -17.76 -15.92 3.91
CA ASP A 358 -17.06 -17.13 4.33
C ASP A 358 -15.82 -16.88 5.20
N ASN A 359 -15.19 -15.70 5.10
CA ASN A 359 -13.93 -15.33 5.77
C ASN A 359 -12.75 -16.26 5.43
N GLU A 360 -12.85 -17.07 4.40
CA GLU A 360 -11.79 -17.96 3.94
C GLU A 360 -10.88 -17.21 2.95
N ILE A 361 -9.57 -17.23 3.22
CA ILE A 361 -8.56 -16.65 2.34
C ILE A 361 -8.16 -17.70 1.31
N HIS A 362 -8.28 -17.34 0.03
CA HIS A 362 -7.82 -18.18 -1.08
C HIS A 362 -6.42 -17.75 -1.49
N ASN A 363 -5.41 -18.51 -1.10
CA ASN A 363 -3.99 -18.18 -1.22
C ASN A 363 -3.53 -17.89 -2.66
N ASP A 364 -4.22 -18.41 -3.68
CA ASP A 364 -3.88 -18.19 -5.10
C ASP A 364 -4.41 -16.85 -5.65
N TYR A 365 -5.45 -16.29 -5.01
CA TYR A 365 -6.17 -15.11 -5.51
C TYR A 365 -6.17 -13.94 -4.54
N ASP A 366 -6.02 -14.21 -3.24
CA ASP A 366 -6.07 -13.21 -2.18
C ASP A 366 -4.65 -12.79 -1.77
N PHE A 367 -4.37 -11.51 -1.92
CA PHE A 367 -3.09 -10.88 -1.62
C PHE A 367 -3.30 -9.77 -0.61
N PHE A 368 -2.22 -9.26 -0.04
CA PHE A 368 -2.33 -8.14 0.89
C PHE A 368 -1.24 -7.10 0.67
N ARG A 369 -1.50 -5.94 1.23
CA ARG A 369 -0.56 -4.81 1.33
C ARG A 369 -0.59 -4.28 2.75
N PRO A 370 0.54 -4.32 3.50
CA PRO A 370 0.57 -3.78 4.84
C PRO A 370 0.56 -2.24 4.80
N VAL A 371 -0.22 -1.64 5.71
CA VAL A 371 -0.18 -0.20 5.96
C VAL A 371 0.11 0.11 7.42
N ILE A 372 0.92 1.15 7.67
CA ILE A 372 1.20 1.67 9.00
C ILE A 372 0.75 3.13 9.01
N ARG A 373 -0.40 3.41 9.63
CA ARG A 373 -0.98 4.75 9.67
C ARG A 373 -0.18 5.67 10.57
N VAL A 374 0.11 6.86 10.09
CA VAL A 374 0.83 7.88 10.87
C VAL A 374 -0.17 8.63 11.73
N GLN A 375 -0.01 8.52 13.05
CA GLN A 375 -0.86 9.22 14.00
C GLN A 375 -0.62 10.73 13.92
N THR A 376 -1.65 11.47 13.54
CA THR A 376 -1.64 12.93 13.43
C THR A 376 -2.14 13.64 14.69
N SER A 377 -2.83 12.91 15.59
CA SER A 377 -3.23 13.40 16.90
C SER A 377 -2.30 12.85 17.98
N GLY A 378 -1.74 13.74 18.80
CA GLY A 378 -1.01 13.31 20.00
C GLY A 378 0.50 13.17 19.85
N TRP A 379 1.18 14.15 19.28
CA TRP A 379 2.58 14.40 19.61
C TRP A 379 2.66 14.82 21.09
N ARG A 380 2.25 13.92 22.00
CA ARG A 380 2.59 14.08 23.41
C ARG A 380 4.03 13.64 23.55
N ILE A 381 4.89 14.58 23.90
CA ILE A 381 6.14 14.24 24.59
C ILE A 381 5.68 13.60 25.89
N VAL A 382 5.75 12.28 26.00
CA VAL A 382 5.53 11.57 27.25
C VAL A 382 6.68 12.00 28.15
N SER A 383 6.41 12.88 29.10
CA SER A 383 7.34 13.12 30.20
C SER A 383 7.36 11.86 31.07
N PRO A 384 8.52 11.40 31.55
CA PRO A 384 8.63 10.17 32.35
C PRO A 384 7.97 10.22 33.73
N GLU A 385 7.14 11.21 34.02
CA GLU A 385 6.56 11.43 35.36
C GLU A 385 5.22 10.76 35.62
N ASN A 386 4.65 10.02 34.67
CA ASN A 386 3.34 9.35 34.82
C ASN A 386 3.41 7.83 34.96
N GLU A 387 4.54 7.25 35.29
CA GLU A 387 4.62 5.87 35.79
C GLU A 387 4.93 5.88 37.30
N ARG A 388 3.95 6.17 38.14
CA ARG A 388 3.88 5.79 39.55
C ARG A 388 2.46 5.37 39.91
#